data_02fda86bd07d3539c83ee7ed4a95bebf
#
_entry.id   02fda86bd07d3539c83ee7ed4a95bebf
#
_cell.length_a   1.000
_cell.length_b   1.000
_cell.length_c   1.000
_cell.angle_alpha   90.00
_cell.angle_beta   90.00
_cell.angle_gamma   90.00
#
_symmetry.space_group_name_H-M   'P 1'
#
loop_
_entity.id
_entity.type
_entity.pdbx_description
1 polymer ?
#
loop_
_entity_poly.entity_id
_entity_poly.type
_entity_poly.pdbx_seq_one_letter_code
_entity_poly.pdbx_strand_id
1 'polypeptide(L)'
;VEFVTPICNYDDIETIQELVRKLRGAGARVNSSCGLHCHIDASRHTPKTLRNIVNIMAAKEDLLYKALKVNVSREHYCQKMDTRFLDEINNRPPMSMEQIKSMWYDGEDYSYRHYDDTRYHALNLHSVFYKGTIEFRLFNSTLHAGEVKSAIQLCLAISHQALIQKSARHAKTQSDNEKYTFRTW
;
A
#
# COMPACT_ATOMS: atom_id res chain seq x y z
N VAL A 1 -13.10 16.50 4.58
CA VAL A 1 -13.91 15.43 5.19
C VAL A 1 -13.32 14.09 4.75
N GLU A 2 -13.12 13.17 5.67
CA GLU A 2 -12.66 11.80 5.42
C GLU A 2 -13.82 10.83 5.67
N PHE A 3 -14.00 9.88 4.76
CA PHE A 3 -14.94 8.77 4.93
C PHE A 3 -14.14 7.51 5.28
N VAL A 4 -14.39 6.94 6.44
CA VAL A 4 -13.69 5.74 6.93
C VAL A 4 -14.72 4.62 7.10
N THR A 5 -14.42 3.44 6.56
CA THR A 5 -15.25 2.24 6.79
C THR A 5 -14.91 1.62 8.14
N PRO A 6 -15.82 0.86 8.75
CA PRO A 6 -15.44 -0.09 9.80
C PRO A 6 -14.50 -1.17 9.22
N ILE A 7 -14.03 -2.07 10.09
CA ILE A 7 -13.32 -3.28 9.63
C ILE A 7 -14.27 -4.10 8.76
N CYS A 8 -13.82 -4.42 7.56
CA CYS A 8 -14.61 -5.12 6.55
C CYS A 8 -13.98 -6.47 6.18
N ASN A 9 -14.80 -7.41 5.77
CA ASN A 9 -14.40 -8.66 5.12
C ASN A 9 -14.53 -8.53 3.60
N TYR A 10 -14.07 -9.54 2.87
CA TYR A 10 -14.14 -9.55 1.40
C TYR A 10 -15.59 -9.45 0.88
N ASP A 11 -16.53 -10.06 1.57
CA ASP A 11 -17.94 -10.07 1.20
C ASP A 11 -18.63 -8.69 1.36
N ASP A 12 -18.00 -7.77 2.10
CA ASP A 12 -18.49 -6.40 2.27
C ASP A 12 -18.19 -5.48 1.07
N ILE A 13 -17.43 -5.96 0.07
CA ILE A 13 -17.03 -5.14 -1.09
C ILE A 13 -18.25 -4.55 -1.82
N GLU A 14 -19.32 -5.30 -1.98
CA GLU A 14 -20.54 -4.80 -2.64
C GLU A 14 -21.20 -3.68 -1.82
N THR A 15 -21.22 -3.81 -0.50
CA THR A 15 -21.70 -2.77 0.41
C THR A 15 -20.84 -1.50 0.31
N ILE A 16 -19.50 -1.64 0.26
CA ILE A 16 -18.59 -0.51 0.03
C ILE A 16 -18.91 0.18 -1.31
N GLN A 17 -19.12 -0.60 -2.37
CA GLN A 17 -19.47 -0.05 -3.68
C GLN A 17 -20.80 0.71 -3.65
N GLU A 18 -21.78 0.19 -2.92
CA GLU A 18 -23.08 0.86 -2.76
C GLU A 18 -22.93 2.19 -2.01
N LEU A 19 -22.16 2.21 -0.93
CA LEU A 19 -21.85 3.43 -0.18
C LEU A 19 -21.17 4.48 -1.06
N VAL A 20 -20.19 4.09 -1.89
CA VAL A 20 -19.53 5.00 -2.84
C VAL A 20 -20.53 5.56 -3.86
N ARG A 21 -21.45 4.74 -4.38
CA ARG A 21 -22.52 5.20 -5.28
C ARG A 21 -23.47 6.19 -4.59
N LYS A 22 -23.83 5.92 -3.33
CA LYS A 22 -24.68 6.83 -2.51
C LYS A 22 -23.98 8.16 -2.25
N LEU A 23 -22.69 8.15 -1.89
CA LEU A 23 -21.90 9.37 -1.72
C LEU A 23 -21.89 10.20 -3.02
N ARG A 24 -21.62 9.57 -4.15
CA ARG A 24 -21.65 10.24 -5.46
C ARG A 24 -23.04 10.82 -5.77
N GLY A 25 -24.11 10.04 -5.54
CA GLY A 25 -25.48 10.49 -5.73
C GLY A 25 -25.90 11.65 -4.83
N ALA A 26 -25.35 11.73 -3.63
CA ALA A 26 -25.52 12.83 -2.69
C ALA A 26 -24.71 14.08 -3.04
N GLY A 27 -23.98 14.08 -4.16
CA GLY A 27 -23.20 15.23 -4.63
C GLY A 27 -21.79 15.34 -4.04
N ALA A 28 -21.25 14.30 -3.38
CA ALA A 28 -19.88 14.28 -2.96
C ALA A 28 -18.93 14.48 -4.14
N ARG A 29 -17.80 15.13 -3.90
CA ARG A 29 -16.75 15.41 -4.90
C ARG A 29 -15.38 15.08 -4.34
N VAL A 30 -14.47 14.70 -5.22
CA VAL A 30 -13.05 14.48 -4.92
C VAL A 30 -12.22 15.44 -5.77
N ASN A 31 -11.01 15.73 -5.30
CA ASN A 31 -10.03 16.55 -6.02
C ASN A 31 -8.64 15.91 -5.93
N SER A 32 -7.64 16.57 -6.50
CA SER A 32 -6.26 16.09 -6.55
C SER A 32 -5.57 15.96 -5.18
N SER A 33 -6.09 16.61 -4.13
CA SER A 33 -5.54 16.49 -2.77
C SER A 33 -6.11 15.29 -2.00
N CYS A 34 -7.18 14.65 -2.52
CA CYS A 34 -7.79 13.50 -1.88
C CYS A 34 -7.08 12.21 -2.29
N GLY A 35 -7.00 11.25 -1.39
CA GLY A 35 -6.48 9.90 -1.62
C GLY A 35 -7.47 8.80 -1.22
N LEU A 36 -7.33 7.64 -1.82
CA LEU A 36 -7.94 6.41 -1.34
C LEU A 36 -6.85 5.58 -0.66
N HIS A 37 -7.07 5.23 0.59
CA HIS A 37 -6.16 4.40 1.38
C HIS A 37 -6.83 3.06 1.68
N CYS A 38 -6.08 1.97 1.53
CA CYS A 38 -6.54 0.63 1.87
C CYS A 38 -5.66 0.07 2.98
N HIS A 39 -6.28 -0.32 4.09
CA HIS A 39 -5.63 -1.01 5.20
C HIS A 39 -5.93 -2.51 5.13
N ILE A 40 -4.89 -3.33 5.10
CA ILE A 40 -4.98 -4.79 5.13
C ILE A 40 -4.45 -5.28 6.47
N ASP A 41 -5.14 -6.20 7.11
CA ASP A 41 -4.70 -6.82 8.36
C ASP A 41 -3.29 -7.43 8.22
N ALA A 42 -2.37 -7.00 9.10
CA ALA A 42 -0.99 -7.46 9.09
C ALA A 42 -0.76 -8.70 9.96
N SER A 43 -1.74 -9.17 10.71
CA SER A 43 -1.58 -10.26 11.70
C SER A 43 -1.06 -11.58 11.12
N ARG A 44 -1.33 -11.81 9.83
CA ARG A 44 -0.85 -13.00 9.10
C ARG A 44 0.57 -12.85 8.55
N HIS A 45 1.13 -11.64 8.57
CA HIS A 45 2.46 -11.38 8.04
C HIS A 45 3.54 -11.65 9.07
N THR A 46 4.55 -12.37 8.65
CA THR A 46 5.82 -12.58 9.37
C THR A 46 6.86 -11.57 8.88
N PRO A 47 8.01 -11.41 9.55
CA PRO A 47 9.09 -10.56 9.06
C PRO A 47 9.49 -10.88 7.61
N LYS A 48 9.53 -12.16 7.26
CA LYS A 48 9.81 -12.62 5.89
C LYS A 48 8.76 -12.14 4.89
N THR A 49 7.49 -12.26 5.20
CA THR A 49 6.41 -11.88 4.27
C THR A 49 6.21 -10.38 4.20
N LEU A 50 6.54 -9.61 5.26
CA LEU A 50 6.64 -8.16 5.19
C LEU A 50 7.81 -7.72 4.30
N ARG A 51 8.96 -8.38 4.35
CA ARG A 51 10.04 -8.14 3.39
C ARG A 51 9.59 -8.46 1.96
N ASN A 52 8.83 -9.53 1.77
CA ASN A 52 8.30 -9.86 0.44
C ASN A 52 7.39 -8.75 -0.11
N ILE A 53 6.46 -8.22 0.69
CA ILE A 53 5.54 -7.17 0.21
C ILE A 53 6.30 -5.87 -0.11
N VAL A 54 7.30 -5.50 0.69
CA VAL A 54 8.21 -4.38 0.42
C VAL A 54 8.90 -4.57 -0.93
N ASN A 55 9.48 -5.75 -1.17
CA ASN A 55 10.20 -6.06 -2.40
C ASN A 55 9.27 -6.11 -3.63
N ILE A 56 8.06 -6.67 -3.50
CA ILE A 56 7.05 -6.67 -4.56
C ILE A 56 6.69 -5.23 -4.93
N MET A 57 6.39 -4.40 -3.93
CA MET A 57 6.05 -3.00 -4.17
C MET A 57 7.22 -2.25 -4.82
N ALA A 58 8.42 -2.32 -4.26
CA ALA A 58 9.60 -1.65 -4.82
C ALA A 58 9.89 -2.06 -6.28
N ALA A 59 9.73 -3.35 -6.60
CA ALA A 59 9.93 -3.84 -7.97
C ALA A 59 8.87 -3.34 -8.96
N LYS A 60 7.66 -2.99 -8.50
CA LYS A 60 6.49 -2.67 -9.33
C LYS A 60 6.04 -1.20 -9.22
N GLU A 61 6.59 -0.41 -8.33
CA GLU A 61 6.16 0.96 -8.09
C GLU A 61 6.04 1.78 -9.38
N ASP A 62 7.05 1.75 -10.24
CA ASP A 62 7.05 2.55 -11.47
C ASP A 62 5.89 2.17 -12.40
N LEU A 63 5.60 0.87 -12.52
CA LEU A 63 4.46 0.37 -13.28
C LEU A 63 3.13 0.76 -12.63
N LEU A 64 3.03 0.65 -11.29
CA LEU A 64 1.83 1.01 -10.53
C LEU A 64 1.52 2.49 -10.66
N TYR A 65 2.52 3.37 -10.49
CA TYR A 65 2.34 4.82 -10.60
C TYR A 65 1.83 5.22 -11.98
N LYS A 66 2.38 4.62 -13.05
CA LYS A 66 1.93 4.84 -14.43
C LYS A 66 0.53 4.29 -14.67
N ALA A 67 0.27 3.04 -14.28
CA ALA A 67 -1.00 2.35 -14.53
C ALA A 67 -2.16 3.02 -13.78
N LEU A 68 -1.94 3.44 -12.53
CA LEU A 68 -2.92 4.11 -11.68
C LEU A 68 -2.98 5.61 -11.92
N LYS A 69 -2.08 6.15 -12.77
CA LYS A 69 -1.97 7.59 -13.05
C LYS A 69 -1.90 8.41 -11.75
N VAL A 70 -1.03 7.98 -10.82
CA VAL A 70 -0.88 8.67 -9.54
C VAL A 70 -0.65 10.15 -9.78
N ASN A 71 -1.46 10.99 -9.14
CA ASN A 71 -1.38 12.44 -9.33
C ASN A 71 -0.07 12.98 -8.73
N VAL A 72 0.67 13.77 -9.51
CA VAL A 72 1.95 14.37 -9.10
C VAL A 72 1.81 15.17 -7.80
N SER A 73 0.69 15.88 -7.61
CA SER A 73 0.43 16.63 -6.36
C SER A 73 0.34 15.73 -5.10
N ARG A 74 0.19 14.42 -5.27
CA ARG A 74 0.12 13.44 -4.19
C ARG A 74 1.43 12.70 -3.93
N GLU A 75 2.43 12.82 -4.80
CA GLU A 75 3.69 12.08 -4.65
C GLU A 75 4.37 12.33 -3.30
N HIS A 76 4.21 13.53 -2.73
CA HIS A 76 4.69 13.82 -1.38
C HIS A 76 4.03 12.96 -0.29
N TYR A 77 2.76 12.59 -0.47
CA TYR A 77 1.99 11.80 0.51
C TYR A 77 2.02 10.29 0.25
N CYS A 78 2.57 9.87 -0.87
CA CYS A 78 2.71 8.47 -1.25
C CYS A 78 4.04 8.24 -1.99
N GLN A 79 5.15 8.60 -1.34
CA GLN A 79 6.50 8.44 -1.88
C GLN A 79 6.78 6.98 -2.19
N LYS A 80 7.67 6.73 -3.14
CA LYS A 80 8.20 5.38 -3.39
C LYS A 80 8.99 4.90 -2.18
N MET A 81 9.22 3.59 -2.13
CA MET A 81 9.96 2.98 -1.04
C MET A 81 11.35 3.62 -0.90
N ASP A 82 11.70 3.95 0.34
CA ASP A 82 13.02 4.50 0.69
C ASP A 82 14.13 3.50 0.33
N THR A 83 15.16 3.97 -0.39
CA THR A 83 16.24 3.11 -0.87
C THR A 83 17.11 2.58 0.26
N ARG A 84 17.37 3.39 1.30
CA ARG A 84 18.12 2.97 2.49
C ARG A 84 17.41 1.81 3.19
N PHE A 85 16.09 1.97 3.46
CA PHE A 85 15.31 0.92 4.08
C PHE A 85 15.26 -0.34 3.21
N LEU A 86 15.10 -0.18 1.88
CA LEU A 86 15.08 -1.29 0.94
C LEU A 86 16.41 -2.05 0.92
N ASP A 87 17.53 -1.36 0.95
CA ASP A 87 18.87 -1.96 1.01
C ASP A 87 19.08 -2.66 2.34
N GLU A 88 18.71 -2.04 3.44
CA GLU A 88 18.88 -2.61 4.77
C GLU A 88 18.10 -3.89 4.96
N ILE A 89 16.79 -3.88 4.63
CA ILE A 89 15.90 -5.05 4.79
C ILE A 89 16.31 -6.23 3.87
N ASN A 90 17.05 -5.96 2.80
CA ASN A 90 17.53 -7.00 1.90
C ASN A 90 18.94 -7.48 2.22
N ASN A 91 19.85 -6.60 2.66
CA ASN A 91 21.19 -6.95 3.06
C ASN A 91 21.23 -7.65 4.43
N ARG A 92 20.30 -7.32 5.31
CA ARG A 92 20.14 -7.91 6.66
C ARG A 92 18.71 -8.39 6.85
N PRO A 93 18.32 -9.55 6.26
CA PRO A 93 16.95 -10.04 6.35
C PRO A 93 16.46 -10.12 7.79
N PRO A 94 15.38 -9.42 8.15
CA PRO A 94 14.90 -9.34 9.52
C PRO A 94 14.34 -10.69 10.00
N MET A 95 14.61 -11.02 11.25
CA MET A 95 14.12 -12.22 11.94
C MET A 95 12.96 -11.91 12.89
N SER A 96 12.73 -10.64 13.24
CA SER A 96 11.63 -10.22 14.11
C SER A 96 10.95 -8.94 13.60
N MET A 97 9.75 -8.68 14.11
CA MET A 97 9.00 -7.45 13.79
C MET A 97 9.70 -6.21 14.34
N GLU A 98 10.37 -6.34 15.49
CA GLU A 98 11.16 -5.28 16.11
C GLU A 98 12.34 -4.88 15.22
N GLN A 99 12.98 -5.83 14.56
CA GLN A 99 14.04 -5.52 13.60
C GLN A 99 13.52 -4.73 12.40
N ILE A 100 12.35 -5.11 11.84
CA ILE A 100 11.73 -4.32 10.76
C ILE A 100 11.38 -2.92 11.25
N LYS A 101 10.82 -2.81 12.46
CA LYS A 101 10.48 -1.53 13.07
C LYS A 101 11.72 -0.64 13.21
N SER A 102 12.81 -1.20 13.75
CA SER A 102 14.08 -0.48 13.88
C SER A 102 14.64 -0.01 12.53
N MET A 103 14.61 -0.87 11.51
CA MET A 103 15.02 -0.52 10.14
C MET A 103 14.14 0.59 9.53
N TRP A 104 12.82 0.51 9.75
CA TRP A 104 11.86 1.50 9.24
C TRP A 104 12.10 2.89 9.81
N TYR A 105 12.39 2.98 11.10
CA TYR A 105 12.58 4.24 11.82
C TYR A 105 14.07 4.62 12.02
N ASP A 106 15.01 3.97 11.33
CA ASP A 106 16.44 4.26 11.42
C ASP A 106 17.02 4.13 12.83
N GLY A 107 16.62 3.09 13.54
CA GLY A 107 17.10 2.80 14.90
C GLY A 107 16.27 3.44 16.01
N GLU A 108 15.41 4.40 15.68
CA GLU A 108 14.51 5.06 16.63
C GLU A 108 13.19 4.28 16.79
N ASP A 109 12.33 4.71 17.70
CA ASP A 109 10.96 4.20 17.81
C ASP A 109 9.94 5.34 17.77
N TYR A 110 9.32 5.52 16.62
CA TYR A 110 8.23 6.47 16.41
C TYR A 110 6.87 5.78 16.24
N SER A 111 6.79 4.49 16.55
CA SER A 111 5.57 3.68 16.36
C SER A 111 4.36 4.19 17.17
N TYR A 112 4.60 4.94 18.25
CA TYR A 112 3.55 5.54 19.08
C TYR A 112 2.95 6.84 18.50
N ARG A 113 3.59 7.45 17.50
CA ARG A 113 3.16 8.73 16.92
C ARG A 113 2.09 8.50 15.87
N HIS A 114 0.91 9.10 16.05
CA HIS A 114 -0.17 8.98 15.06
C HIS A 114 0.20 9.56 13.69
N TYR A 115 0.91 10.68 13.66
CA TYR A 115 1.28 11.41 12.45
C TYR A 115 2.80 11.45 12.25
N ASP A 116 3.44 10.28 12.22
CA ASP A 116 4.84 10.20 11.86
C ASP A 116 5.04 10.32 10.34
N ASP A 117 6.06 11.07 9.90
CA ASP A 117 6.29 11.37 8.47
C ASP A 117 6.68 10.13 7.66
N THR A 118 7.19 9.08 8.31
CA THR A 118 7.48 7.79 7.65
C THR A 118 6.24 7.12 7.08
N ARG A 119 5.03 7.58 7.44
CA ARG A 119 3.76 7.13 6.86
C ARG A 119 3.57 7.53 5.40
N TYR A 120 4.29 8.53 4.89
CA TYR A 120 4.07 9.10 3.57
C TYR A 120 4.70 8.31 2.42
N HIS A 121 4.59 6.98 2.47
CA HIS A 121 4.97 6.07 1.41
C HIS A 121 3.75 5.42 0.75
N ALA A 122 3.89 5.01 -0.52
CA ALA A 122 2.86 4.26 -1.25
C ALA A 122 2.45 2.98 -0.53
N LEU A 123 3.44 2.29 0.07
CA LEU A 123 3.27 1.22 1.03
C LEU A 123 3.76 1.72 2.39
N ASN A 124 2.83 1.99 3.29
CA ASN A 124 3.11 2.51 4.62
C ASN A 124 3.19 1.38 5.66
N LEU A 125 4.41 1.11 6.16
CA LEU A 125 4.63 0.16 7.25
C LEU A 125 4.52 0.79 8.65
N HIS A 126 4.54 2.12 8.80
CA HIS A 126 4.24 2.74 10.08
C HIS A 126 2.89 2.25 10.63
N SER A 127 1.92 2.06 9.74
CA SER A 127 0.60 1.51 10.10
C SER A 127 0.67 0.09 10.69
N VAL A 128 1.68 -0.72 10.34
CA VAL A 128 1.89 -2.05 10.92
C VAL A 128 2.19 -1.93 12.42
N PHE A 129 3.07 -1.00 12.77
CA PHE A 129 3.53 -0.82 14.14
C PHE A 129 2.55 -0.02 15.00
N TYR A 130 1.78 0.89 14.38
CA TYR A 130 0.81 1.75 15.07
C TYR A 130 -0.59 1.12 15.17
N LYS A 131 -1.08 0.47 14.08
CA LYS A 131 -2.47 -0.03 13.96
C LYS A 131 -2.58 -1.54 13.72
N GLY A 132 -1.48 -2.24 13.47
CA GLY A 132 -1.49 -3.65 13.06
C GLY A 132 -1.96 -3.88 11.63
N THR A 133 -1.87 -2.89 10.74
CA THR A 133 -2.29 -2.98 9.34
C THR A 133 -1.20 -2.55 8.37
N ILE A 134 -1.16 -3.15 7.19
CA ILE A 134 -0.39 -2.67 6.06
C ILE A 134 -1.26 -1.67 5.31
N GLU A 135 -0.79 -0.44 5.13
CA GLU A 135 -1.55 0.61 4.45
C GLU A 135 -0.98 0.86 3.04
N PHE A 136 -1.87 0.81 2.04
CA PHE A 136 -1.59 1.23 0.68
C PHE A 136 -2.16 2.63 0.44
N ARG A 137 -1.31 3.59 0.06
CA ARG A 137 -1.66 5.02 -0.05
C ARG A 137 -1.58 5.58 -1.47
N LEU A 138 -1.19 4.77 -2.45
CA LEU A 138 -0.86 5.21 -3.80
C LEU A 138 -2.06 5.61 -4.67
N PHE A 139 -3.29 5.27 -4.28
CA PHE A 139 -4.46 5.51 -5.13
C PHE A 139 -4.94 6.95 -5.06
N ASN A 140 -5.26 7.53 -6.22
CA ASN A 140 -6.05 8.76 -6.27
C ASN A 140 -7.43 8.51 -5.67
N SER A 141 -8.04 9.53 -5.08
CA SER A 141 -9.41 9.41 -4.62
C SER A 141 -10.37 9.32 -5.81
N THR A 142 -11.42 8.53 -5.66
CA THR A 142 -12.45 8.32 -6.68
C THR A 142 -13.80 8.07 -6.03
N LEU A 143 -14.87 8.46 -6.73
CA LEU A 143 -16.26 8.09 -6.44
C LEU A 143 -16.78 7.07 -7.46
N HIS A 144 -15.89 6.41 -8.21
CA HIS A 144 -16.24 5.32 -9.09
C HIS A 144 -16.14 3.98 -8.33
N ALA A 145 -17.28 3.37 -8.04
CA ALA A 145 -17.36 2.17 -7.20
C ALA A 145 -16.52 0.98 -7.72
N GLY A 146 -16.38 0.86 -9.06
CA GLY A 146 -15.53 -0.16 -9.69
C GLY A 146 -14.05 0.07 -9.43
N GLU A 147 -13.59 1.32 -9.47
CA GLU A 147 -12.18 1.66 -9.17
C GLU A 147 -11.85 1.38 -7.70
N VAL A 148 -12.75 1.72 -6.77
CA VAL A 148 -12.58 1.39 -5.33
C VAL A 148 -12.47 -0.12 -5.14
N LYS A 149 -13.37 -0.91 -5.75
CA LYS A 149 -13.29 -2.38 -5.72
C LYS A 149 -11.95 -2.88 -6.26
N SER A 150 -11.52 -2.38 -7.42
CA SER A 150 -10.25 -2.79 -8.04
C SER A 150 -9.05 -2.45 -7.17
N ALA A 151 -9.04 -1.28 -6.50
CA ALA A 151 -7.98 -0.89 -5.57
C ALA A 151 -7.90 -1.86 -4.39
N ILE A 152 -9.04 -2.19 -3.76
CA ILE A 152 -9.11 -3.16 -2.66
C ILE A 152 -8.59 -4.53 -3.11
N GLN A 153 -9.06 -5.02 -4.25
CA GLN A 153 -8.65 -6.32 -4.79
C GLN A 153 -7.16 -6.37 -5.13
N LEU A 154 -6.59 -5.28 -5.66
CA LEU A 154 -5.16 -5.18 -5.93
C LEU A 154 -4.34 -5.25 -4.62
N CYS A 155 -4.74 -4.52 -3.58
CA CYS A 155 -4.06 -4.57 -2.28
C CYS A 155 -4.10 -5.98 -1.68
N LEU A 156 -5.26 -6.64 -1.73
CA LEU A 156 -5.42 -8.02 -1.26
C LEU A 156 -4.55 -9.01 -2.06
N ALA A 157 -4.50 -8.85 -3.38
CA ALA A 157 -3.68 -9.70 -4.25
C ALA A 157 -2.18 -9.54 -3.96
N ILE A 158 -1.69 -8.30 -3.80
CA ILE A 158 -0.30 -8.03 -3.44
C ILE A 158 0.04 -8.63 -2.06
N SER A 159 -0.82 -8.42 -1.05
CA SER A 159 -0.66 -8.99 0.27
C SER A 159 -0.64 -10.53 0.21
N HIS A 160 -1.58 -11.13 -0.51
CA HIS A 160 -1.63 -12.59 -0.69
C HIS A 160 -0.38 -13.13 -1.39
N GLN A 161 0.07 -12.48 -2.47
CA GLN A 161 1.31 -12.86 -3.16
C GLN A 161 2.50 -12.84 -2.18
N ALA A 162 2.60 -11.82 -1.35
CA ALA A 162 3.67 -11.72 -0.36
C ALA A 162 3.65 -12.85 0.67
N LEU A 163 2.45 -13.30 1.06
CA LEU A 163 2.26 -14.40 2.01
C LEU A 163 2.69 -15.76 1.43
N ILE A 164 2.32 -16.05 0.17
CA ILE A 164 2.56 -17.37 -0.44
C ILE A 164 3.90 -17.49 -1.15
N GLN A 165 4.49 -16.35 -1.58
CA GLN A 165 5.73 -16.36 -2.33
C GLN A 165 6.92 -16.72 -1.44
N LYS A 166 7.74 -17.68 -1.86
CA LYS A 166 8.92 -18.11 -1.10
C LYS A 166 9.90 -16.97 -0.84
N SER A 167 10.13 -16.13 -1.88
CA SER A 167 11.01 -14.97 -1.83
C SER A 167 10.64 -13.99 -2.94
N ALA A 168 10.64 -12.70 -2.66
CA ALA A 168 10.45 -11.63 -3.64
C ALA A 168 11.75 -10.86 -3.83
N ARG A 169 12.02 -10.43 -5.06
CA ARG A 169 13.16 -9.57 -5.40
C ARG A 169 12.67 -8.13 -5.54
N HIS A 170 13.49 -7.17 -5.13
CA HIS A 170 13.20 -5.74 -5.23
C HIS A 170 13.71 -5.08 -6.52
N ALA A 171 14.43 -5.85 -7.37
CA ALA A 171 14.91 -5.34 -8.64
C ALA A 171 13.76 -4.79 -9.48
N LYS A 172 13.93 -3.55 -9.96
CA LYS A 172 12.92 -2.88 -10.82
C LYS A 172 12.59 -3.75 -12.02
N THR A 173 11.30 -3.86 -12.31
CA THR A 173 10.83 -4.57 -13.49
C THR A 173 11.20 -3.75 -14.74
N GLN A 174 12.07 -4.30 -15.57
CA GLN A 174 12.39 -3.73 -16.87
C GLN A 174 11.51 -4.40 -17.93
N SER A 175 10.93 -3.61 -18.82
CA SER A 175 10.08 -4.11 -19.89
C SER A 175 9.92 -3.07 -20.98
N ASP A 176 10.04 -3.51 -22.22
CA ASP A 176 9.73 -2.71 -23.41
C ASP A 176 8.22 -2.55 -23.61
N ASN A 177 7.40 -3.36 -22.92
CA ASN A 177 5.95 -3.31 -22.96
C ASN A 177 5.35 -3.35 -21.54
N GLU A 178 5.30 -2.19 -20.90
CA GLU A 178 4.81 -2.04 -19.52
C GLU A 178 3.35 -2.49 -19.35
N LYS A 179 2.49 -2.28 -20.37
CA LYS A 179 1.09 -2.73 -20.32
C LYS A 179 0.99 -4.25 -20.27
N TYR A 180 1.79 -4.93 -21.09
CA TYR A 180 1.84 -6.38 -21.09
C TYR A 180 2.38 -6.91 -19.76
N THR A 181 3.46 -6.31 -19.29
CA THR A 181 4.07 -6.68 -18.00
C THR A 181 3.08 -6.52 -16.83
N PHE A 182 2.32 -5.43 -16.82
CA PHE A 182 1.30 -5.22 -15.77
C PHE A 182 0.14 -6.22 -15.88
N ARG A 183 -0.27 -6.58 -17.10
CA ARG A 183 -1.35 -7.55 -17.31
C ARG A 183 -0.98 -8.99 -16.95
N THR A 184 0.30 -9.33 -17.03
CA THR A 184 0.81 -10.68 -16.76
C THR A 184 1.26 -10.86 -15.32
N TRP A 185 1.43 -9.79 -14.58
CA TRP A 185 1.70 -9.80 -13.14
C TRP A 185 0.43 -10.01 -12.36
#